data_d63eb14f8defc863da287451f8728292
#
_entry.id   d63eb14f8defc863da287451f8728292
#
_cell.length_a   1.000
_cell.length_b   1.000
_cell.length_c   1.000
_cell.angle_alpha   90.00
_cell.angle_beta   90.00
_cell.angle_gamma   90.00
#
_symmetry.space_group_name_H-M   'P 1'
#
loop_
_entity.id
_entity.type
_entity.pdbx_description
1 polymer ?
#
loop_
_entity_poly.entity_id
_entity_poly.type
_entity_poly.pdbx_seq_one_letter_code
_entity_poly.pdbx_strand_id
1 'polypeptide(L)'
;MNNKIPAVEKTIALLELLAKLPEGATQAELKKELGISMSTAYRILQTLLKHKWIRKNADTKYSLDNGLLPLLYPFRNSMELLEHAQKVIDRVSAENEIACKLSIRRGTEQVTIMRAEPEEPFALTGQVGSSFPVIEGSVGAALLCGESDDEIMELIQECSTDLAEKQEPELVLKAVGEVRMKGYAVNLRKNRWNIAAMSMPIRDAEGSVIAAITLIGAESDFAGKKRSKLVSVLKDAVRKCSEGSCRTQGEE
;
A
#
# COMPACT_ATOMS: atom_id res chain seq x y z
N MET A 1 -11.89 -26.01 -5.49
CA MET A 1 -12.64 -26.10 -4.21
C MET A 1 -12.30 -24.89 -3.37
N ASN A 2 -13.30 -24.14 -2.93
CA ASN A 2 -13.06 -22.92 -2.13
C ASN A 2 -12.66 -23.36 -0.69
N ASN A 3 -11.37 -23.44 -0.43
CA ASN A 3 -10.80 -23.96 0.84
C ASN A 3 -10.77 -22.88 1.95
N LYS A 4 -11.65 -21.87 1.84
CA LYS A 4 -11.72 -20.74 2.77
C LYS A 4 -12.65 -21.04 3.94
N ILE A 5 -12.23 -20.69 5.16
CA ILE A 5 -13.06 -20.79 6.37
C ILE A 5 -13.79 -19.46 6.55
N PRO A 6 -15.13 -19.40 6.33
CA PRO A 6 -15.86 -18.12 6.29
C PRO A 6 -15.76 -17.31 7.58
N ALA A 7 -15.62 -17.95 8.74
CA ALA A 7 -15.49 -17.25 10.02
C ALA A 7 -14.14 -16.55 10.14
N VAL A 8 -13.07 -17.17 9.64
CA VAL A 8 -11.71 -16.59 9.63
C VAL A 8 -11.66 -15.40 8.66
N GLU A 9 -12.17 -15.54 7.45
CA GLU A 9 -12.25 -14.46 6.46
C GLU A 9 -12.97 -13.23 7.03
N LYS A 10 -14.14 -13.45 7.68
CA LYS A 10 -14.90 -12.36 8.31
C LYS A 10 -14.15 -11.70 9.48
N THR A 11 -13.38 -12.48 10.23
CA THR A 11 -12.57 -11.95 11.34
C THR A 11 -11.42 -11.10 10.82
N ILE A 12 -10.73 -11.55 9.78
CA ILE A 12 -9.66 -10.79 9.13
C ILE A 12 -10.23 -9.47 8.58
N ALA A 13 -11.32 -9.54 7.81
CA ALA A 13 -11.96 -8.34 7.25
C ALA A 13 -12.41 -7.35 8.33
N LEU A 14 -12.86 -7.83 9.50
CA LEU A 14 -13.24 -6.99 10.63
C LEU A 14 -12.01 -6.26 11.23
N LEU A 15 -10.90 -6.97 11.41
CA LEU A 15 -9.65 -6.36 11.91
C LEU A 15 -9.09 -5.34 10.91
N GLU A 16 -9.09 -5.65 9.62
CA GLU A 16 -8.67 -4.73 8.56
C GLU A 16 -9.55 -3.47 8.50
N LEU A 17 -10.86 -3.60 8.72
CA LEU A 17 -11.78 -2.47 8.79
C LEU A 17 -11.50 -1.61 10.01
N LEU A 18 -11.31 -2.21 11.20
CA LEU A 18 -10.97 -1.47 12.41
C LEU A 18 -9.61 -0.75 12.31
N ALA A 19 -8.65 -1.32 11.60
CA ALA A 19 -7.35 -0.68 11.35
C ALA A 19 -7.48 0.64 10.55
N LYS A 20 -8.53 0.78 9.73
CA LYS A 20 -8.83 1.99 8.94
C LYS A 20 -9.66 3.03 9.72
N LEU A 21 -10.15 2.69 10.90
CA LEU A 21 -11.06 3.50 11.71
C LEU A 21 -10.44 3.80 13.09
N PRO A 22 -9.57 4.83 13.22
CA PRO A 22 -8.90 5.17 14.48
C PRO A 22 -9.89 5.44 15.63
N GLU A 23 -11.03 6.07 15.32
CA GLU A 23 -12.10 6.37 16.30
C GLU A 23 -12.94 5.13 16.64
N GLY A 24 -12.65 3.99 16.01
CA GLY A 24 -13.40 2.76 16.15
C GLY A 24 -14.77 2.80 15.49
N ALA A 25 -15.49 1.66 15.57
CA ALA A 25 -16.82 1.50 15.02
C ALA A 25 -17.72 0.70 15.95
N THR A 26 -19.03 0.97 15.90
CA THR A 26 -20.06 0.19 16.61
C THR A 26 -20.29 -1.16 15.94
N GLN A 27 -20.85 -2.11 16.67
CA GLN A 27 -21.23 -3.42 16.11
C GLN A 27 -22.19 -3.29 14.92
N ALA A 28 -23.07 -2.29 14.92
CA ALA A 28 -24.03 -2.06 13.84
C ALA A 28 -23.35 -1.58 12.55
N GLU A 29 -22.36 -0.67 12.68
CA GLU A 29 -21.55 -0.19 11.56
C GLU A 29 -20.72 -1.32 10.97
N LEU A 30 -20.01 -2.08 11.82
CA LEU A 30 -19.20 -3.23 11.37
C LEU A 30 -20.04 -4.29 10.65
N LYS A 31 -21.24 -4.61 11.18
CA LYS A 31 -22.19 -5.52 10.53
C LYS A 31 -22.55 -5.01 9.12
N LYS A 32 -22.88 -3.72 9.01
CA LYS A 32 -23.31 -3.09 7.75
C LYS A 32 -22.20 -3.12 6.71
N GLU A 33 -21.00 -2.66 7.08
CA GLU A 33 -19.85 -2.59 6.18
C GLU A 33 -19.39 -3.97 5.69
N LEU A 34 -19.44 -4.99 6.57
CA LEU A 34 -18.97 -6.33 6.25
C LEU A 34 -20.08 -7.25 5.67
N GLY A 35 -21.32 -6.79 5.60
CA GLY A 35 -22.44 -7.60 5.10
C GLY A 35 -22.70 -8.87 5.90
N ILE A 36 -22.40 -8.89 7.22
CA ILE A 36 -22.52 -10.07 8.08
C ILE A 36 -23.74 -9.98 9.01
N SER A 37 -24.17 -11.12 9.57
CA SER A 37 -25.28 -11.12 10.55
C SER A 37 -24.84 -10.51 11.89
N MET A 38 -25.80 -9.95 12.65
CA MET A 38 -25.57 -9.40 14.00
C MET A 38 -24.95 -10.44 14.94
N SER A 39 -25.41 -11.68 14.88
CA SER A 39 -24.89 -12.79 15.69
C SER A 39 -23.44 -13.16 15.31
N THR A 40 -23.11 -13.12 14.03
CA THR A 40 -21.73 -13.35 13.56
C THR A 40 -20.81 -12.24 14.05
N ALA A 41 -21.19 -10.96 13.85
CA ALA A 41 -20.42 -9.81 14.34
C ALA A 41 -20.20 -9.91 15.86
N TYR A 42 -21.26 -10.20 16.62
CA TYR A 42 -21.17 -10.36 18.08
C TYR A 42 -20.16 -11.43 18.49
N ARG A 43 -20.25 -12.63 17.90
CA ARG A 43 -19.35 -13.75 18.24
C ARG A 43 -17.89 -13.45 17.91
N ILE A 44 -17.61 -12.81 16.78
CA ILE A 44 -16.26 -12.37 16.41
C ILE A 44 -15.76 -11.35 17.43
N LEU A 45 -16.54 -10.29 17.71
CA LEU A 45 -16.17 -9.24 18.65
C LEU A 45 -15.91 -9.81 20.06
N GLN A 46 -16.75 -10.72 20.57
CA GLN A 46 -16.52 -11.36 21.88
C GLN A 46 -15.22 -12.16 21.90
N THR A 47 -14.92 -12.88 20.82
CA THR A 47 -13.67 -13.65 20.70
C THR A 47 -12.46 -12.71 20.73
N LEU A 48 -12.48 -11.65 19.94
CA LEU A 48 -11.39 -10.70 19.87
C LEU A 48 -11.19 -9.89 21.17
N LEU A 49 -12.28 -9.53 21.86
CA LEU A 49 -12.22 -8.92 23.20
C LEU A 49 -11.55 -9.84 24.22
N LYS A 50 -11.92 -11.14 24.23
CA LYS A 50 -11.30 -12.13 25.12
C LYS A 50 -9.78 -12.22 24.93
N HIS A 51 -9.32 -12.11 23.69
CA HIS A 51 -7.88 -12.11 23.36
C HIS A 51 -7.23 -10.73 23.47
N LYS A 52 -7.97 -9.68 23.88
CA LYS A 52 -7.49 -8.29 23.95
C LYS A 52 -6.95 -7.75 22.63
N TRP A 53 -7.40 -8.29 21.51
CA TRP A 53 -7.05 -7.81 20.18
C TRP A 53 -7.83 -6.55 19.81
N ILE A 54 -9.00 -6.39 20.44
CA ILE A 54 -9.82 -5.19 20.37
C ILE A 54 -10.24 -4.78 21.77
N ARG A 55 -10.60 -3.51 21.92
CA ARG A 55 -11.25 -2.95 23.11
C ARG A 55 -12.57 -2.31 22.73
N LYS A 56 -13.45 -2.18 23.72
CA LYS A 56 -14.71 -1.45 23.60
C LYS A 56 -14.65 -0.19 24.48
N ASN A 57 -14.92 0.98 23.91
CA ASN A 57 -14.94 2.23 24.65
C ASN A 57 -16.33 2.51 25.27
N ALA A 58 -16.47 3.65 26.00
CA ALA A 58 -17.71 4.06 26.64
C ALA A 58 -18.85 4.30 25.64
N ASP A 59 -18.53 4.75 24.42
CA ASP A 59 -19.48 5.01 23.33
C ASP A 59 -19.89 3.75 22.56
N THR A 60 -19.59 2.57 23.12
CA THR A 60 -19.89 1.26 22.53
C THR A 60 -19.19 0.98 21.21
N LYS A 61 -18.17 1.75 20.84
CA LYS A 61 -17.32 1.53 19.69
C LYS A 61 -16.19 0.56 20.00
N TYR A 62 -15.83 -0.24 19.02
CA TYR A 62 -14.72 -1.19 19.06
C TYR A 62 -13.54 -0.63 18.28
N SER A 63 -12.34 -0.72 18.84
CA SER A 63 -11.06 -0.36 18.20
C SER A 63 -10.01 -1.44 18.45
N LEU A 64 -8.93 -1.47 17.65
CA LEU A 64 -7.80 -2.36 17.89
C LEU A 64 -7.17 -2.10 19.26
N ASP A 65 -6.56 -3.12 19.86
CA ASP A 65 -5.94 -3.04 21.18
C ASP A 65 -4.58 -3.76 21.21
N ASN A 66 -3.84 -3.53 22.29
CA ASN A 66 -2.45 -3.94 22.48
C ASN A 66 -2.22 -5.46 22.47
N GLY A 67 -3.24 -6.29 22.59
CA GLY A 67 -3.11 -7.75 22.46
C GLY A 67 -2.61 -8.23 21.10
N LEU A 68 -2.59 -7.35 20.09
CA LEU A 68 -1.98 -7.61 18.77
C LEU A 68 -0.47 -7.40 18.75
N LEU A 69 0.11 -6.61 19.68
CA LEU A 69 1.53 -6.25 19.67
C LEU A 69 2.48 -7.46 19.71
N PRO A 70 2.20 -8.55 20.46
CA PRO A 70 3.08 -9.73 20.45
C PRO A 70 3.22 -10.38 19.07
N LEU A 71 2.21 -10.22 18.19
CA LEU A 71 2.26 -10.75 16.82
C LEU A 71 3.22 -9.95 15.94
N LEU A 72 3.58 -8.73 16.34
CA LEU A 72 4.52 -7.87 15.60
C LEU A 72 5.98 -8.17 15.97
N TYR A 73 6.25 -8.92 17.04
CA TYR A 73 7.61 -9.21 17.48
C TYR A 73 8.52 -9.82 16.40
N PRO A 74 8.05 -10.78 15.56
CA PRO A 74 8.86 -11.29 14.45
C PRO A 74 9.20 -10.22 13.39
N PHE A 75 8.45 -9.12 13.38
CA PHE A 75 8.59 -8.03 12.41
C PHE A 75 9.31 -6.79 12.98
N ARG A 76 9.96 -6.88 14.17
CA ARG A 76 10.58 -5.72 14.82
C ARG A 76 11.60 -5.01 13.91
N ASN A 77 12.44 -5.78 13.19
CA ASN A 77 13.41 -5.22 12.26
C ASN A 77 12.71 -4.51 11.08
N SER A 78 11.60 -5.08 10.62
CA SER A 78 10.77 -4.45 9.59
C SER A 78 10.10 -3.16 10.09
N MET A 79 9.76 -3.06 11.38
CA MET A 79 9.19 -1.83 11.95
C MET A 79 10.21 -0.69 11.99
N GLU A 80 11.45 -0.94 12.35
CA GLU A 80 12.53 0.06 12.29
C GLU A 80 12.77 0.53 10.85
N LEU A 81 12.74 -0.40 9.89
CA LEU A 81 12.81 -0.09 8.47
C LEU A 81 11.63 0.79 8.02
N LEU A 82 10.43 0.45 8.49
CA LEU A 82 9.23 1.23 8.18
C LEU A 82 9.29 2.64 8.77
N GLU A 83 9.76 2.80 10.02
CA GLU A 83 9.96 4.13 10.64
C GLU A 83 11.00 4.96 9.87
N HIS A 84 12.08 4.31 9.41
CA HIS A 84 13.09 4.98 8.58
C HIS A 84 12.48 5.42 7.25
N ALA A 85 11.75 4.55 6.58
CA ALA A 85 11.08 4.84 5.32
C ALA A 85 10.05 5.99 5.48
N GLN A 86 9.30 6.03 6.60
CA GLN A 86 8.38 7.13 6.88
C GLN A 86 9.12 8.48 6.92
N LYS A 87 10.24 8.57 7.65
CA LYS A 87 11.06 9.79 7.71
C LYS A 87 11.58 10.21 6.33
N VAL A 88 11.91 9.24 5.47
CA VAL A 88 12.34 9.53 4.09
C VAL A 88 11.21 10.13 3.28
N ILE A 89 10.01 9.52 3.29
CA ILE A 89 8.88 10.02 2.49
C ILE A 89 8.33 11.35 3.04
N ASP A 90 8.36 11.58 4.37
CA ASP A 90 7.99 12.85 4.99
C ASP A 90 8.89 13.98 4.48
N ARG A 91 10.20 13.75 4.48
CA ARG A 91 11.17 14.72 3.94
C ARG A 91 10.95 14.97 2.45
N VAL A 92 10.76 13.93 1.64
CA VAL A 92 10.48 14.05 0.20
C VAL A 92 9.25 14.90 -0.04
N SER A 93 8.18 14.64 0.71
CA SER A 93 6.92 15.39 0.59
C SER A 93 7.11 16.87 0.96
N ALA A 94 7.70 17.16 2.12
CA ALA A 94 7.89 18.52 2.62
C ALA A 94 8.83 19.37 1.74
N GLU A 95 9.98 18.80 1.31
CA GLU A 95 10.98 19.54 0.51
C GLU A 95 10.55 19.79 -0.95
N ASN A 96 9.59 19.01 -1.45
CA ASN A 96 9.17 19.12 -2.86
C ASN A 96 7.69 19.51 -3.02
N GLU A 97 6.99 19.77 -1.93
CA GLU A 97 5.56 20.14 -1.92
C GLU A 97 4.70 19.19 -2.74
N ILE A 98 4.98 17.89 -2.62
CA ILE A 98 4.32 16.83 -3.39
C ILE A 98 3.93 15.67 -2.50
N ALA A 99 2.76 15.10 -2.71
CA ALA A 99 2.34 13.92 -1.96
C ALA A 99 3.22 12.71 -2.30
N CYS A 100 3.58 11.94 -1.26
CA CYS A 100 4.41 10.75 -1.39
C CYS A 100 3.77 9.57 -0.66
N LYS A 101 3.90 8.37 -1.21
CA LYS A 101 3.44 7.15 -0.56
C LYS A 101 4.37 5.97 -0.81
N LEU A 102 4.33 5.01 0.10
CA LEU A 102 4.95 3.70 -0.05
C LEU A 102 3.87 2.63 -0.19
N SER A 103 4.02 1.77 -1.18
CA SER A 103 3.09 0.67 -1.44
C SER A 103 3.83 -0.65 -1.57
N ILE A 104 3.19 -1.74 -1.14
CA ILE A 104 3.67 -3.11 -1.31
C ILE A 104 2.69 -3.91 -2.16
N ARG A 105 3.15 -5.04 -2.71
CA ARG A 105 2.29 -6.04 -3.32
C ARG A 105 1.79 -7.04 -2.28
N ARG A 106 0.49 -7.35 -2.34
CA ARG A 106 -0.16 -8.40 -1.57
C ARG A 106 -1.04 -9.24 -2.52
N GLY A 107 -0.46 -10.29 -3.07
CA GLY A 107 -1.13 -11.10 -4.10
C GLY A 107 -1.43 -10.29 -5.36
N THR A 108 -2.71 -10.15 -5.70
CA THR A 108 -3.23 -9.38 -6.85
C THR A 108 -3.44 -7.89 -6.55
N GLU A 109 -3.11 -7.43 -5.34
CA GLU A 109 -3.33 -6.05 -4.91
C GLU A 109 -2.02 -5.30 -4.66
N GLN A 110 -2.04 -4.00 -4.92
CA GLN A 110 -1.11 -3.02 -4.39
C GLN A 110 -1.73 -2.35 -3.15
N VAL A 111 -1.03 -2.37 -2.03
CA VAL A 111 -1.52 -1.83 -0.76
C VAL A 111 -0.67 -0.65 -0.33
N THR A 112 -1.29 0.48 -0.03
CA THR A 112 -0.58 1.64 0.54
C THR A 112 -0.29 1.37 2.02
N ILE A 113 0.99 1.34 2.41
CA ILE A 113 1.42 1.10 3.80
C ILE A 113 1.88 2.36 4.52
N MET A 114 2.28 3.39 3.79
CA MET A 114 2.69 4.69 4.32
C MET A 114 2.33 5.80 3.36
N ARG A 115 2.17 7.01 3.90
CA ARG A 115 1.96 8.22 3.12
C ARG A 115 2.59 9.42 3.82
N ALA A 116 2.94 10.42 3.03
CA ALA A 116 3.32 11.75 3.46
C ALA A 116 2.61 12.76 2.55
N GLU A 117 2.11 13.82 3.13
CA GLU A 117 1.36 14.86 2.44
C GLU A 117 2.02 16.21 2.71
N PRO A 118 2.09 17.12 1.71
CA PRO A 118 2.52 18.50 1.94
C PRO A 118 1.53 19.21 2.87
N GLU A 119 1.95 20.30 3.50
CA GLU A 119 1.11 21.07 4.42
C GLU A 119 -0.12 21.68 3.76
N GLU A 120 -0.09 21.90 2.45
CA GLU A 120 -1.26 22.40 1.71
C GLU A 120 -2.31 21.31 1.43
N PRO A 121 -3.63 21.63 1.56
CA PRO A 121 -4.71 20.63 1.67
C PRO A 121 -5.16 19.96 0.36
N PHE A 122 -4.36 19.91 -0.67
CA PHE A 122 -4.68 19.22 -1.94
C PHE A 122 -4.04 17.84 -2.08
N ALA A 123 -3.88 17.13 -0.98
CA ALA A 123 -3.27 15.82 -0.99
C ALA A 123 -4.22 14.75 -1.54
N LEU A 124 -3.89 14.23 -2.71
CA LEU A 124 -4.63 13.21 -3.46
C LEU A 124 -4.09 11.79 -3.20
N THR A 125 -3.51 11.55 -2.02
CA THR A 125 -3.00 10.21 -1.68
C THR A 125 -4.12 9.30 -1.16
N GLY A 126 -4.07 8.03 -1.56
CA GLY A 126 -4.92 7.01 -0.94
C GLY A 126 -4.61 6.87 0.56
N GLN A 127 -5.61 6.53 1.36
CA GLN A 127 -5.41 6.26 2.78
C GLN A 127 -4.48 5.06 2.98
N VAL A 128 -3.72 5.05 4.09
CA VAL A 128 -2.98 3.86 4.53
C VAL A 128 -3.96 2.69 4.67
N GLY A 129 -3.58 1.52 4.17
CA GLY A 129 -4.45 0.33 4.09
C GLY A 129 -5.40 0.31 2.88
N SER A 130 -5.45 1.37 2.04
CA SER A 130 -6.19 1.28 0.77
C SER A 130 -5.49 0.33 -0.19
N SER A 131 -6.27 -0.47 -0.92
CA SER A 131 -5.78 -1.41 -1.92
C SER A 131 -6.42 -1.17 -3.27
N PHE A 132 -5.67 -1.52 -4.33
CA PHE A 132 -6.08 -1.45 -5.72
C PHE A 132 -5.48 -2.63 -6.47
N PRO A 133 -6.03 -3.04 -7.63
CA PRO A 133 -5.42 -4.07 -8.45
C PRO A 133 -3.96 -3.75 -8.77
N VAL A 134 -3.07 -4.73 -8.60
CA VAL A 134 -1.63 -4.53 -8.79
C VAL A 134 -1.26 -4.18 -10.23
N ILE A 135 -2.10 -4.50 -11.19
CA ILE A 135 -1.89 -4.17 -12.62
C ILE A 135 -2.17 -2.69 -12.94
N GLU A 136 -2.65 -1.89 -11.99
CA GLU A 136 -3.02 -0.50 -12.24
C GLU A 136 -1.89 0.50 -11.96
N GLY A 137 -1.70 1.41 -12.88
CA GLY A 137 -0.90 2.64 -12.71
C GLY A 137 0.61 2.43 -12.62
N SER A 138 1.30 3.51 -12.29
CA SER A 138 2.76 3.50 -12.14
C SER A 138 3.22 2.67 -10.93
N VAL A 139 2.40 2.58 -9.89
CA VAL A 139 2.67 1.77 -8.69
C VAL A 139 2.74 0.30 -9.07
N GLY A 140 1.73 -0.20 -9.79
CA GLY A 140 1.69 -1.57 -10.24
C GLY A 140 2.86 -1.91 -11.16
N ALA A 141 3.16 -1.04 -12.12
CA ALA A 141 4.31 -1.21 -13.00
C ALA A 141 5.64 -1.31 -12.22
N ALA A 142 5.81 -0.48 -11.16
CA ALA A 142 6.99 -0.54 -10.31
C ALA A 142 7.05 -1.81 -9.46
N LEU A 143 5.91 -2.27 -8.92
CA LEU A 143 5.86 -3.50 -8.11
C LEU A 143 6.07 -4.77 -8.93
N LEU A 144 5.64 -4.77 -10.20
CA LEU A 144 5.71 -5.93 -11.09
C LEU A 144 6.98 -5.99 -11.93
N CYS A 145 7.88 -5.02 -11.88
CA CYS A 145 9.04 -4.97 -12.77
C CYS A 145 10.08 -6.07 -12.52
N GLY A 146 9.99 -6.80 -11.41
CA GLY A 146 10.80 -7.96 -11.09
C GLY A 146 10.22 -9.30 -11.55
N GLU A 147 8.91 -9.34 -11.84
CA GLU A 147 8.20 -10.54 -12.28
C GLU A 147 8.50 -10.84 -13.76
N SER A 148 8.29 -12.07 -14.20
CA SER A 148 8.33 -12.44 -15.63
C SER A 148 7.06 -11.96 -16.36
N ASP A 149 7.11 -11.87 -17.68
CA ASP A 149 5.95 -11.49 -18.47
C ASP A 149 4.81 -12.53 -18.34
N ASP A 150 5.14 -13.81 -18.19
CA ASP A 150 4.15 -14.89 -18.01
C ASP A 150 3.42 -14.74 -16.67
N GLU A 151 4.14 -14.46 -15.56
CA GLU A 151 3.54 -14.21 -14.26
C GLU A 151 2.65 -12.95 -14.27
N ILE A 152 3.06 -11.91 -15.00
CA ILE A 152 2.24 -10.71 -15.17
C ILE A 152 0.96 -11.02 -15.95
N MET A 153 1.04 -11.88 -16.97
CA MET A 153 -0.13 -12.32 -17.73
C MET A 153 -1.13 -13.11 -16.87
N GLU A 154 -0.64 -13.98 -16.00
CA GLU A 154 -1.47 -14.69 -15.04
C GLU A 154 -2.17 -13.70 -14.09
N LEU A 155 -1.44 -12.73 -13.54
CA LEU A 155 -1.98 -11.69 -12.67
C LEU A 155 -3.06 -10.84 -13.36
N ILE A 156 -2.89 -10.52 -14.65
CA ILE A 156 -3.90 -9.77 -15.42
C ILE A 156 -5.21 -10.56 -15.51
N GLN A 157 -5.14 -11.89 -15.65
CA GLN A 157 -6.32 -12.76 -15.68
C GLN A 157 -7.00 -12.89 -14.31
N GLU A 158 -6.22 -12.86 -13.23
CA GLU A 158 -6.73 -12.97 -11.86
C GLU A 158 -7.26 -11.63 -11.32
N CYS A 159 -6.72 -10.50 -11.78
CA CYS A 159 -7.11 -9.17 -11.32
C CYS A 159 -8.45 -8.73 -11.89
N SER A 160 -9.34 -8.26 -11.02
CA SER A 160 -10.54 -7.53 -11.42
C SER A 160 -10.25 -6.02 -11.38
N THR A 161 -10.50 -5.32 -12.48
CA THR A 161 -10.36 -3.86 -12.56
C THR A 161 -11.50 -3.24 -13.38
N ASP A 162 -11.95 -2.05 -12.95
CA ASP A 162 -12.97 -1.27 -13.68
C ASP A 162 -12.36 -0.46 -14.85
N LEU A 163 -11.03 -0.43 -14.94
CA LEU A 163 -10.31 0.31 -15.98
C LEU A 163 -10.09 -0.59 -17.20
N ALA A 164 -10.94 -0.44 -18.23
CA ALA A 164 -10.88 -1.25 -19.45
C ALA A 164 -9.47 -1.30 -20.08
N GLU A 165 -8.75 -0.18 -20.11
CA GLU A 165 -7.38 -0.09 -20.62
C GLU A 165 -6.36 -0.89 -19.79
N LYS A 166 -6.69 -1.30 -18.56
CA LYS A 166 -5.84 -2.14 -17.70
C LYS A 166 -6.13 -3.63 -17.83
N GLN A 167 -7.16 -3.97 -18.58
CA GLN A 167 -7.44 -5.33 -19.03
C GLN A 167 -6.66 -5.66 -20.31
N GLU A 168 -6.00 -4.66 -20.95
CA GLU A 168 -5.16 -4.87 -22.13
C GLU A 168 -3.73 -5.24 -21.70
N PRO A 169 -3.30 -6.52 -21.87
CA PRO A 169 -2.02 -7.00 -21.41
C PRO A 169 -0.82 -6.19 -21.94
N GLU A 170 -0.90 -5.76 -23.21
CA GLU A 170 0.15 -4.98 -23.86
C GLU A 170 0.43 -3.65 -23.16
N LEU A 171 -0.58 -2.97 -22.63
CA LEU A 171 -0.42 -1.70 -21.91
C LEU A 171 0.22 -1.91 -20.55
N VAL A 172 -0.14 -2.99 -19.85
CA VAL A 172 0.47 -3.35 -18.57
C VAL A 172 1.94 -3.72 -18.77
N LEU A 173 2.23 -4.63 -19.70
CA LEU A 173 3.61 -5.06 -20.03
C LEU A 173 4.47 -3.88 -20.51
N LYS A 174 3.91 -2.97 -21.32
CA LYS A 174 4.60 -1.75 -21.72
C LYS A 174 5.00 -0.87 -20.53
N ALA A 175 4.07 -0.66 -19.59
CA ALA A 175 4.36 0.15 -18.40
C ALA A 175 5.44 -0.51 -17.52
N VAL A 176 5.41 -1.83 -17.35
CA VAL A 176 6.44 -2.61 -16.66
C VAL A 176 7.77 -2.53 -17.40
N GLY A 177 7.77 -2.69 -18.71
CA GLY A 177 8.95 -2.56 -19.56
C GLY A 177 9.62 -1.17 -19.44
N GLU A 178 8.84 -0.11 -19.29
CA GLU A 178 9.37 1.22 -19.01
C GLU A 178 10.13 1.28 -17.68
N VAL A 179 9.62 0.65 -16.62
CA VAL A 179 10.33 0.58 -15.33
C VAL A 179 11.63 -0.22 -15.47
N ARG A 180 11.60 -1.36 -16.15
CA ARG A 180 12.80 -2.19 -16.38
C ARG A 180 13.90 -1.42 -17.12
N MET A 181 13.53 -0.57 -18.09
CA MET A 181 14.48 0.23 -18.87
C MET A 181 14.95 1.50 -18.17
N LYS A 182 14.02 2.25 -17.55
CA LYS A 182 14.28 3.61 -17.03
C LYS A 182 14.48 3.65 -15.51
N GLY A 183 14.06 2.58 -14.81
CA GLY A 183 14.04 2.49 -13.34
C GLY A 183 12.80 3.11 -12.71
N TYR A 184 11.87 3.69 -13.48
CA TYR A 184 10.64 4.29 -12.97
C TYR A 184 9.53 4.29 -14.03
N ALA A 185 8.28 4.36 -13.58
CA ALA A 185 7.12 4.62 -14.42
C ALA A 185 6.47 5.96 -14.10
N VAL A 186 5.84 6.56 -15.11
CA VAL A 186 5.00 7.77 -14.94
C VAL A 186 3.64 7.49 -15.54
N ASN A 187 2.58 7.74 -14.75
CA ASN A 187 1.21 7.67 -15.20
C ASN A 187 0.60 9.08 -15.20
N LEU A 188 0.37 9.62 -16.40
CA LEU A 188 -0.22 10.94 -16.59
C LEU A 188 -1.71 10.77 -16.92
N ARG A 189 -2.62 11.16 -16.00
CA ARG A 189 -4.09 11.19 -16.20
C ARG A 189 -4.76 9.87 -16.61
N LYS A 190 -4.09 8.74 -16.49
CA LYS A 190 -4.63 7.43 -16.88
C LYS A 190 -5.01 6.57 -15.69
N ASN A 191 -5.57 7.16 -14.66
CA ASN A 191 -6.04 6.45 -13.48
C ASN A 191 -7.46 6.92 -13.11
N ARG A 192 -8.10 6.18 -12.19
CA ARG A 192 -9.49 6.44 -11.78
C ARG A 192 -9.71 7.81 -11.10
N TRP A 193 -8.64 8.53 -10.71
CA TRP A 193 -8.72 9.84 -10.03
C TRP A 193 -8.27 10.99 -10.90
N ASN A 194 -7.87 10.75 -12.16
CA ASN A 194 -7.35 11.76 -13.07
C ASN A 194 -6.17 12.58 -12.50
N ILE A 195 -5.31 11.94 -11.72
CA ILE A 195 -4.09 12.49 -11.16
C ILE A 195 -2.86 11.88 -11.83
N ALA A 196 -1.74 12.61 -11.81
CA ALA A 196 -0.46 12.10 -12.28
C ALA A 196 0.31 11.43 -11.12
N ALA A 197 1.08 10.41 -11.44
CA ALA A 197 1.90 9.70 -10.48
C ALA A 197 3.21 9.21 -11.11
N MET A 198 4.29 9.23 -10.33
CA MET A 198 5.60 8.68 -10.69
C MET A 198 6.03 7.69 -9.62
N SER A 199 6.37 6.48 -10.02
CA SER A 199 6.72 5.40 -9.10
C SER A 199 8.06 4.77 -9.44
N MET A 200 8.79 4.39 -8.40
CA MET A 200 10.08 3.70 -8.49
C MET A 200 10.09 2.49 -7.54
N PRO A 201 10.59 1.33 -7.99
CA PRO A 201 10.68 0.14 -7.15
C PRO A 201 11.78 0.29 -6.09
N ILE A 202 11.53 -0.24 -4.91
CA ILE A 202 12.52 -0.48 -3.86
C ILE A 202 12.84 -1.96 -3.89
N ARG A 203 14.13 -2.29 -3.90
CA ARG A 203 14.62 -3.67 -3.96
C ARG A 203 15.36 -4.02 -2.67
N ASP A 204 15.27 -5.28 -2.29
CA ASP A 204 16.13 -5.85 -1.24
C ASP A 204 17.56 -6.12 -1.74
N ALA A 205 18.39 -6.71 -0.87
CA ALA A 205 19.78 -7.06 -1.18
C ALA A 205 19.90 -8.13 -2.27
N GLU A 206 18.89 -8.98 -2.41
CA GLU A 206 18.79 -10.06 -3.40
C GLU A 206 18.29 -9.53 -4.77
N GLY A 207 17.86 -8.27 -4.84
CA GLY A 207 17.35 -7.62 -6.04
C GLY A 207 15.84 -7.77 -6.25
N SER A 208 15.13 -8.43 -5.34
CA SER A 208 13.68 -8.61 -5.41
C SER A 208 12.95 -7.30 -5.09
N VAL A 209 11.84 -7.04 -5.79
CA VAL A 209 11.02 -5.84 -5.53
C VAL A 209 10.19 -6.06 -4.27
N ILE A 210 10.47 -5.27 -3.23
CA ILE A 210 9.77 -5.35 -1.93
C ILE A 210 8.72 -4.26 -1.73
N ALA A 211 8.89 -3.12 -2.40
CA ALA A 211 7.96 -2.00 -2.31
C ALA A 211 8.08 -1.06 -3.52
N ALA A 212 7.20 -0.08 -3.61
CA ALA A 212 7.29 1.02 -4.55
C ALA A 212 7.06 2.36 -3.82
N ILE A 213 7.96 3.32 -4.04
CA ILE A 213 7.76 4.71 -3.62
C ILE A 213 7.13 5.49 -4.77
N THR A 214 6.12 6.32 -4.46
CA THR A 214 5.31 7.02 -5.46
C THR A 214 5.11 8.46 -5.08
N LEU A 215 5.39 9.36 -6.02
CA LEU A 215 4.99 10.77 -5.97
C LEU A 215 3.65 10.94 -6.69
N ILE A 216 2.76 11.77 -6.14
CA ILE A 216 1.42 12.01 -6.65
C ILE A 216 1.18 13.51 -6.70
N GLY A 217 0.72 14.01 -7.85
CA GLY A 217 0.48 15.43 -8.05
C GLY A 217 -0.28 15.71 -9.34
N ALA A 218 -0.24 16.97 -9.78
CA ALA A 218 -0.78 17.37 -11.07
C ALA A 218 0.16 16.96 -12.22
N GLU A 219 -0.36 16.86 -13.44
CA GLU A 219 0.46 16.52 -14.62
C GLU A 219 1.63 17.50 -14.82
N SER A 220 1.43 18.79 -14.50
CA SER A 220 2.45 19.83 -14.60
C SER A 220 3.68 19.57 -13.71
N ASP A 221 3.52 18.83 -12.61
CA ASP A 221 4.61 18.49 -11.70
C ASP A 221 5.56 17.47 -12.33
N PHE A 222 5.07 16.66 -13.25
CA PHE A 222 5.81 15.60 -13.93
C PHE A 222 6.25 15.99 -15.35
N ALA A 223 6.35 17.28 -15.66
CA ALA A 223 6.77 17.79 -16.97
C ALA A 223 8.14 18.48 -16.94
N GLY A 224 8.87 18.43 -18.05
CA GLY A 224 10.10 19.19 -18.29
C GLY A 224 11.16 19.03 -17.21
N LYS A 225 11.75 20.15 -16.74
CA LYS A 225 12.81 20.17 -15.71
C LYS A 225 12.34 19.66 -14.34
N LYS A 226 11.05 19.88 -13.98
CA LYS A 226 10.48 19.35 -12.73
C LYS A 226 10.56 17.83 -12.71
N ARG A 227 10.18 17.16 -13.80
CA ARG A 227 10.26 15.70 -13.93
C ARG A 227 11.67 15.18 -13.64
N SER A 228 12.70 15.80 -14.23
CA SER A 228 14.08 15.38 -14.03
C SER A 228 14.52 15.53 -12.57
N LYS A 229 14.10 16.63 -11.91
CA LYS A 229 14.31 16.83 -10.47
C LYS A 229 13.65 15.73 -9.66
N LEU A 230 12.36 15.43 -9.91
CA LEU A 230 11.61 14.42 -9.15
C LEU A 230 12.16 13.00 -9.35
N VAL A 231 12.66 12.67 -10.54
CA VAL A 231 13.38 11.39 -10.77
C VAL A 231 14.62 11.30 -9.89
N SER A 232 15.41 12.40 -9.75
CA SER A 232 16.58 12.42 -8.86
C SER A 232 16.18 12.28 -7.39
N VAL A 233 15.12 12.98 -6.98
CA VAL A 233 14.55 12.87 -5.62
C VAL A 233 14.11 11.45 -5.30
N LEU A 234 13.38 10.79 -6.21
CA LEU A 234 12.97 9.39 -6.02
C LEU A 234 14.16 8.44 -5.95
N LYS A 235 15.17 8.60 -6.80
CA LYS A 235 16.38 7.78 -6.75
C LYS A 235 17.09 7.88 -5.40
N ASP A 236 17.22 9.09 -4.85
CA ASP A 236 17.83 9.30 -3.53
C ASP A 236 16.95 8.69 -2.42
N ALA A 237 15.64 8.85 -2.51
CA ALA A 237 14.70 8.26 -1.56
C ALA A 237 14.76 6.72 -1.57
N VAL A 238 14.74 6.09 -2.75
CA VAL A 238 14.88 4.63 -2.89
C VAL A 238 16.19 4.15 -2.27
N ARG A 239 17.31 4.83 -2.58
CA ARG A 239 18.62 4.49 -1.99
C ARG A 239 18.58 4.55 -0.47
N LYS A 240 18.04 5.62 0.11
CA LYS A 240 17.92 5.77 1.57
C LYS A 240 17.02 4.69 2.20
N CYS A 241 15.91 4.34 1.56
CA CYS A 241 15.05 3.26 2.04
C CYS A 241 15.76 1.89 1.98
N SER A 242 16.57 1.63 0.93
CA SER A 242 17.33 0.38 0.81
C SER A 242 18.50 0.30 1.80
N GLU A 243 19.19 1.41 2.09
CA GLU A 243 20.28 1.44 3.09
C GLU A 243 19.79 1.13 4.51
N GLY A 244 18.55 1.47 4.85
CA GLY A 244 17.90 1.07 6.09
C GLY A 244 17.75 -0.46 6.20
N SER A 245 17.54 -1.16 5.09
CA SER A 245 17.42 -2.62 5.05
C SER A 245 18.74 -3.35 5.33
N CYS A 246 19.89 -2.78 4.95
CA CYS A 246 21.20 -3.41 5.15
C CYS A 246 21.70 -3.35 6.61
N ARG A 247 21.26 -2.37 7.41
CA ARG A 247 21.74 -2.23 8.80
C ARG A 247 21.17 -3.29 9.74
N THR A 248 20.03 -3.87 9.42
CA THR A 248 19.37 -4.88 10.26
C THR A 248 19.88 -6.31 10.06
N GLN A 249 20.73 -6.58 9.07
CA GLN A 249 21.31 -7.91 8.82
C GLN A 249 22.75 -8.07 9.36
N GLY A 250 23.33 -7.04 9.97
CA GLY A 250 24.73 -7.01 10.40
C GLY A 250 24.97 -7.13 11.91
N GLU A 251 23.93 -7.32 12.73
CA GLU A 251 24.03 -7.48 14.18
C GLU A 251 23.35 -8.79 14.62
N GLU A 252 23.88 -9.92 14.20
CA GLU A 252 23.73 -11.24 14.85
C GLU A 252 25.11 -11.83 15.20
#